data_51ca3826923f3a05cf8846a50a113955
#
_entry.id   51ca3826923f3a05cf8846a50a113955
#
_cell.length_a   1.000
_cell.length_b   1.000
_cell.length_c   1.000
_cell.angle_alpha   90.00
_cell.angle_beta   90.00
_cell.angle_gamma   90.00
#
_symmetry.space_group_name_H-M   'P 1'
#
loop_
_entity.id
_entity.type
_entity.pdbx_description
1 polymer ?
#
loop_
_entity_poly.entity_id
_entity_poly.type
_entity_poly.pdbx_seq_one_letter_code
_entity_poly.pdbx_strand_id
1 'polypeptide(L)'
;DGTPPNNWLSIFGGSAWQWDGRRMQYYLHNFLTSQPDLNFHTPAVQEALLDVERFWLKRGVDGFRLDTINFYFADKMLRDNPALPPERRNDSIAPGVNPYNWQEHLYSKNQSENLEFLRRFRAELEPYGAAAVGEVGDAQRGLEIMAEYTSGGDKVQMCYPFEMLQPPRLTAAAAADTFYRLSHAAPDAWPCWSYSNHDVERHPTRWKLTPEATRVYTTMLMCLRGSVCIYQGEELGLPEAEVAFEDLQDPYGIEFWPEYKGRDGCRTPIAWDSSAPNGGFSEGRPWLPVSPAHLPRAVAEQEADPKAILHHYRRAIALRHTHPVLATGADDGVHSRGDVVHFVRHDANETIFCAFNLGEEPADVPLPEGAWAPIGTDLGTVTKAENGLIHLGPWQSCLALKRPTD
;
A
#
# COMPACT_ATOMS: atom_id res chain seq x y z
N ASP A 1 -0.50 22.51 -34.71
CA ASP A 1 0.73 22.13 -35.44
C ASP A 1 0.84 20.63 -35.70
N GLY A 2 -0.03 19.76 -35.16
CA GLY A 2 0.00 18.32 -35.40
C GLY A 2 1.03 17.54 -34.57
N THR A 3 1.70 18.20 -33.62
CA THR A 3 2.62 17.56 -32.67
C THR A 3 2.05 17.60 -31.25
N PRO A 4 2.38 16.58 -30.40
CA PRO A 4 2.02 16.62 -28.99
C PRO A 4 2.53 17.89 -28.29
N PRO A 5 1.84 18.41 -27.27
CA PRO A 5 2.25 19.61 -26.54
C PRO A 5 3.64 19.53 -25.91
N ASN A 6 4.05 18.35 -25.44
CA ASN A 6 5.33 18.07 -24.78
C ASN A 6 5.66 16.57 -24.85
N ASN A 7 6.74 16.17 -24.13
CA ASN A 7 7.29 14.81 -24.15
C ASN A 7 6.73 13.88 -23.07
N TRP A 8 5.62 14.18 -22.39
CA TRP A 8 5.14 13.36 -21.30
C TRP A 8 4.73 11.96 -21.76
N LEU A 9 5.04 10.96 -20.94
CA LEU A 9 4.75 9.55 -21.18
C LEU A 9 3.62 9.04 -20.29
N SER A 10 2.82 8.13 -20.86
CA SER A 10 1.77 7.43 -20.12
C SER A 10 2.36 6.28 -19.31
N ILE A 11 1.81 6.02 -18.11
CA ILE A 11 2.15 4.85 -17.27
C ILE A 11 1.90 3.54 -18.02
N PHE A 12 0.89 3.48 -18.89
CA PHE A 12 0.56 2.28 -19.65
C PHE A 12 1.29 2.18 -21.00
N GLY A 13 2.29 3.03 -21.20
CA GLY A 13 3.15 3.03 -22.38
C GLY A 13 2.79 4.11 -23.41
N GLY A 14 3.77 4.52 -24.18
CA GLY A 14 3.65 5.53 -25.22
C GLY A 14 3.51 6.96 -24.72
N SER A 15 3.11 7.86 -25.61
CA SER A 15 2.84 9.27 -25.29
C SER A 15 1.66 9.41 -24.34
N ALA A 16 1.73 10.37 -23.40
CA ALA A 16 0.57 10.77 -22.60
C ALA A 16 -0.44 11.65 -23.39
N TRP A 17 -0.19 11.90 -24.66
CA TRP A 17 -1.03 12.74 -25.51
C TRP A 17 -1.61 11.94 -26.66
N GLN A 18 -2.95 11.92 -26.79
CA GLN A 18 -3.67 11.30 -27.89
C GLN A 18 -4.39 12.36 -28.73
N TRP A 19 -4.26 12.26 -30.05
CA TRP A 19 -4.97 13.12 -30.98
C TRP A 19 -6.43 12.70 -31.10
N ASP A 20 -7.35 13.64 -30.85
CA ASP A 20 -8.76 13.49 -31.17
C ASP A 20 -9.05 14.13 -32.55
N GLY A 21 -9.17 13.30 -33.56
CA GLY A 21 -9.45 13.73 -34.94
C GLY A 21 -10.82 14.41 -35.13
N ARG A 22 -11.78 14.20 -34.24
CA ARG A 22 -13.10 14.86 -34.28
C ARG A 22 -13.01 16.29 -33.74
N ARG A 23 -12.23 16.51 -32.67
CA ARG A 23 -12.03 17.83 -32.05
C ARG A 23 -10.84 18.57 -32.63
N MET A 24 -10.00 17.92 -33.40
CA MET A 24 -8.75 18.46 -33.95
C MET A 24 -7.82 19.02 -32.90
N GLN A 25 -7.66 18.27 -31.81
CA GLN A 25 -6.77 18.63 -30.70
C GLN A 25 -6.26 17.42 -29.94
N TYR A 26 -5.17 17.60 -29.20
CA TYR A 26 -4.67 16.58 -28.27
C TYR A 26 -5.42 16.65 -26.94
N TYR A 27 -5.59 15.49 -26.29
CA TYR A 27 -5.98 15.38 -24.89
C TYR A 27 -4.92 14.59 -24.11
N LEU A 28 -4.81 14.91 -22.81
CA LEU A 28 -3.91 14.23 -21.87
C LEU A 28 -4.56 12.93 -21.39
N HIS A 29 -3.74 11.86 -21.28
CA HIS A 29 -4.11 10.63 -20.60
C HIS A 29 -2.85 10.06 -19.90
N ASN A 30 -2.83 10.08 -18.58
CA ASN A 30 -1.71 9.49 -17.82
C ASN A 30 -1.72 7.95 -17.85
N PHE A 31 -2.87 7.34 -18.21
CA PHE A 31 -3.10 5.90 -18.28
C PHE A 31 -3.53 5.50 -19.71
N LEU A 32 -4.63 4.78 -19.86
CA LEU A 32 -5.11 4.38 -21.20
C LEU A 32 -5.63 5.58 -22.00
N THR A 33 -5.52 5.47 -23.32
CA THR A 33 -6.13 6.46 -24.25
C THR A 33 -7.65 6.57 -24.07
N SER A 34 -8.30 5.54 -23.54
CA SER A 34 -9.73 5.54 -23.17
C SER A 34 -10.02 6.21 -21.84
N GLN A 35 -9.00 6.68 -21.12
CA GLN A 35 -9.08 7.34 -19.80
C GLN A 35 -8.54 8.77 -19.91
N PRO A 36 -9.25 9.72 -20.57
CA PRO A 36 -8.80 11.11 -20.66
C PRO A 36 -8.77 11.76 -19.28
N ASP A 37 -7.67 12.45 -18.98
CA ASP A 37 -7.55 13.23 -17.76
C ASP A 37 -8.42 14.49 -17.79
N LEU A 38 -9.01 14.81 -16.65
CA LEU A 38 -9.77 16.04 -16.48
C LEU A 38 -8.82 17.21 -16.19
N ASN A 39 -9.10 18.37 -16.78
CA ASN A 39 -8.30 19.55 -16.55
C ASN A 39 -8.69 20.26 -15.24
N PHE A 40 -8.03 19.89 -14.14
CA PHE A 40 -8.25 20.48 -12.82
C PHE A 40 -7.87 21.96 -12.71
N HIS A 41 -7.12 22.52 -13.66
CA HIS A 41 -6.91 23.99 -13.72
C HIS A 41 -8.19 24.75 -14.07
N THR A 42 -9.25 24.07 -14.53
CA THR A 42 -10.54 24.66 -14.84
C THR A 42 -11.43 24.65 -13.60
N PRO A 43 -11.82 25.80 -13.02
CA PRO A 43 -12.64 25.83 -11.80
C PRO A 43 -13.98 25.09 -11.92
N ALA A 44 -14.60 25.13 -13.11
CA ALA A 44 -15.85 24.40 -13.35
C ALA A 44 -15.68 22.87 -13.29
N VAL A 45 -14.52 22.33 -13.67
CA VAL A 45 -14.20 20.91 -13.52
C VAL A 45 -14.06 20.52 -12.07
N GLN A 46 -13.33 21.33 -11.28
CA GLN A 46 -13.21 21.12 -9.83
C GLN A 46 -14.59 21.10 -9.16
N GLU A 47 -15.45 22.07 -9.48
CA GLU A 47 -16.80 22.16 -8.89
C GLU A 47 -17.67 20.95 -9.28
N ALA A 48 -17.62 20.52 -10.54
CA ALA A 48 -18.35 19.36 -10.99
C ALA A 48 -17.91 18.07 -10.25
N LEU A 49 -16.64 17.94 -9.92
CA LEU A 49 -16.14 16.80 -9.12
C LEU A 49 -16.56 16.87 -7.65
N LEU A 50 -16.58 18.06 -7.06
CA LEU A 50 -17.15 18.27 -5.73
C LEU A 50 -18.65 17.97 -5.71
N ASP A 51 -19.39 18.25 -6.81
CA ASP A 51 -20.79 17.86 -6.92
C ASP A 51 -20.99 16.34 -6.99
N VAL A 52 -20.07 15.60 -7.62
CA VAL A 52 -20.05 14.13 -7.57
C VAL A 52 -19.84 13.63 -6.14
N GLU A 53 -18.91 14.22 -5.41
CA GLU A 53 -18.67 13.92 -4.01
C GLU A 53 -19.93 14.17 -3.17
N ARG A 54 -20.52 15.35 -3.24
CA ARG A 54 -21.78 15.73 -2.57
C ARG A 54 -22.94 14.79 -2.89
N PHE A 55 -23.02 14.32 -4.14
CA PHE A 55 -24.04 13.38 -4.58
C PHE A 55 -23.96 12.06 -3.81
N TRP A 56 -22.74 11.50 -3.64
CA TRP A 56 -22.57 10.26 -2.93
C TRP A 56 -22.69 10.41 -1.41
N LEU A 57 -22.17 11.50 -0.84
CA LEU A 57 -22.33 11.81 0.58
C LEU A 57 -23.82 11.91 0.97
N LYS A 58 -24.64 12.60 0.18
CA LYS A 58 -26.08 12.67 0.39
C LYS A 58 -26.79 11.31 0.31
N ARG A 59 -26.18 10.30 -0.30
CA ARG A 59 -26.66 8.91 -0.36
C ARG A 59 -26.17 8.05 0.80
N GLY A 60 -25.37 8.60 1.69
CA GLY A 60 -24.90 7.92 2.90
C GLY A 60 -23.60 7.13 2.70
N VAL A 61 -22.75 7.52 1.76
CA VAL A 61 -21.39 6.98 1.66
C VAL A 61 -20.55 7.55 2.80
N ASP A 62 -19.83 6.69 3.52
CA ASP A 62 -19.00 7.07 4.67
C ASP A 62 -17.61 7.55 4.30
N GLY A 63 -17.23 7.48 3.02
CA GLY A 63 -15.92 7.95 2.56
C GLY A 63 -15.58 7.57 1.14
N PHE A 64 -14.37 7.96 0.71
CA PHE A 64 -13.87 7.75 -0.65
C PHE A 64 -12.45 7.22 -0.68
N ARG A 65 -12.17 6.37 -1.64
CA ARG A 65 -10.81 6.12 -2.12
C ARG A 65 -10.57 6.98 -3.34
N LEU A 66 -9.59 7.86 -3.26
CA LEU A 66 -9.20 8.78 -4.33
C LEU A 66 -8.08 8.14 -5.15
N ASP A 67 -8.41 7.83 -6.38
CA ASP A 67 -7.49 7.22 -7.34
C ASP A 67 -6.40 8.20 -7.74
N THR A 68 -5.14 7.79 -7.69
CA THR A 68 -3.98 8.53 -8.20
C THR A 68 -4.02 10.04 -7.91
N ILE A 69 -4.28 10.42 -6.65
CA ILE A 69 -4.56 11.82 -6.29
C ILE A 69 -3.42 12.78 -6.60
N ASN A 70 -2.22 12.30 -6.76
CA ASN A 70 -1.06 13.11 -7.12
C ASN A 70 -0.95 13.42 -8.63
N PHE A 71 -1.88 12.88 -9.45
CA PHE A 71 -1.98 13.16 -10.89
C PHE A 71 -3.04 14.20 -11.26
N TYR A 72 -3.84 14.71 -10.32
CA TYR A 72 -4.95 15.61 -10.63
C TYR A 72 -4.49 16.91 -11.31
N PHE A 73 -3.33 17.43 -10.95
CA PHE A 73 -2.75 18.61 -11.55
C PHE A 73 -1.42 18.28 -12.24
N ALA A 74 -1.33 18.64 -13.51
CA ALA A 74 -0.09 18.71 -14.26
C ALA A 74 0.39 20.17 -14.37
N ASP A 75 1.65 20.38 -14.77
CA ASP A 75 2.19 21.72 -14.98
C ASP A 75 1.38 22.51 -16.02
N LYS A 76 0.86 23.67 -15.62
CA LYS A 76 0.06 24.54 -16.47
C LYS A 76 0.83 25.07 -17.69
N MET A 77 2.15 25.16 -17.57
CA MET A 77 3.02 25.63 -18.65
C MET A 77 3.39 24.54 -19.65
N LEU A 78 2.98 23.30 -19.40
CA LEU A 78 3.23 22.13 -20.24
C LEU A 78 4.71 21.91 -20.56
N ARG A 79 5.62 22.14 -19.58
CA ARG A 79 7.05 21.98 -19.75
C ARG A 79 7.42 20.49 -19.94
N ASP A 80 8.45 20.23 -20.74
CA ASP A 80 8.97 18.87 -20.94
C ASP A 80 9.54 18.30 -19.63
N ASN A 81 9.26 17.02 -19.37
CA ASN A 81 9.91 16.27 -18.30
C ASN A 81 11.36 15.99 -18.65
N PRO A 82 12.31 16.18 -17.71
CA PRO A 82 13.71 15.81 -17.93
C PRO A 82 13.87 14.30 -18.08
N ALA A 83 14.91 13.90 -18.80
CA ALA A 83 15.33 12.49 -18.84
C ALA A 83 15.89 12.06 -17.47
N LEU A 84 15.47 10.88 -17.01
CA LEU A 84 16.04 10.27 -15.81
C LEU A 84 17.33 9.52 -16.19
N PRO A 85 18.47 9.81 -15.56
CA PRO A 85 19.71 9.12 -15.84
C PRO A 85 19.60 7.63 -15.49
N PRO A 86 20.28 6.73 -16.23
CA PRO A 86 20.12 5.27 -16.10
C PRO A 86 20.26 4.74 -14.67
N GLU A 87 21.18 5.30 -13.88
CA GLU A 87 21.45 4.89 -12.49
C GLU A 87 20.31 5.25 -11.51
N ARG A 88 19.37 6.11 -11.90
CA ARG A 88 18.19 6.48 -11.10
C ARG A 88 16.91 5.79 -11.56
N ARG A 89 16.96 5.05 -12.67
CA ARG A 89 15.79 4.32 -13.18
C ARG A 89 15.47 3.13 -12.30
N ASN A 90 14.20 2.90 -12.07
CA ASN A 90 13.70 1.76 -11.31
C ASN A 90 12.33 1.32 -11.87
N ASP A 91 11.85 0.17 -11.45
CA ASP A 91 10.60 -0.45 -11.88
C ASP A 91 9.49 -0.40 -10.83
N SER A 92 9.55 0.57 -9.91
CA SER A 92 8.62 0.65 -8.78
C SER A 92 7.23 1.16 -9.14
N ILE A 93 7.06 1.89 -10.27
CA ILE A 93 5.77 2.42 -10.74
C ILE A 93 5.31 1.74 -12.02
N ALA A 94 6.24 1.38 -12.90
CA ALA A 94 5.96 0.74 -14.17
C ALA A 94 6.99 -0.37 -14.42
N PRO A 95 6.68 -1.43 -15.19
CA PRO A 95 7.65 -2.49 -15.47
C PRO A 95 8.92 -1.92 -16.13
N GLY A 96 10.06 -2.55 -15.88
CA GLY A 96 11.39 -2.06 -16.29
C GLY A 96 11.55 -1.80 -17.79
N VAL A 97 10.76 -2.49 -18.62
CA VAL A 97 10.69 -2.31 -20.08
C VAL A 97 9.94 -1.05 -20.51
N ASN A 98 9.18 -0.42 -19.60
CA ASN A 98 8.36 0.73 -19.93
C ASN A 98 9.19 2.03 -19.92
N PRO A 99 9.23 2.79 -21.05
CA PRO A 99 9.92 4.07 -21.14
C PRO A 99 9.47 5.13 -20.12
N TYR A 100 8.29 4.97 -19.51
CA TYR A 100 7.83 5.83 -18.41
C TYR A 100 8.90 5.99 -17.34
N ASN A 101 9.62 4.93 -16.99
CA ASN A 101 10.70 4.92 -16.00
C ASN A 101 11.97 5.71 -16.43
N TRP A 102 12.02 6.23 -17.66
CA TRP A 102 13.16 6.98 -18.19
C TRP A 102 13.01 8.49 -18.06
N GLN A 103 11.86 8.97 -17.57
CA GLN A 103 11.60 10.39 -17.32
C GLN A 103 11.54 10.69 -15.83
N GLU A 104 12.00 11.87 -15.44
CA GLU A 104 11.73 12.46 -14.15
C GLU A 104 10.42 13.26 -14.25
N HIS A 105 9.35 12.72 -13.66
CA HIS A 105 7.98 13.23 -13.81
C HIS A 105 7.74 14.49 -12.96
N LEU A 106 8.53 15.54 -13.18
CA LEU A 106 8.45 16.81 -12.44
C LEU A 106 7.20 17.62 -12.78
N TYR A 107 6.72 17.50 -14.01
CA TYR A 107 5.69 18.38 -14.57
C TYR A 107 4.39 17.67 -14.88
N SER A 108 4.40 16.35 -15.05
CA SER A 108 3.20 15.59 -15.39
C SER A 108 2.33 15.20 -14.18
N LYS A 109 2.84 15.36 -12.94
CA LYS A 109 2.14 15.05 -11.68
C LYS A 109 2.72 15.86 -10.51
N ASN A 110 2.20 15.65 -9.30
CA ASN A 110 2.73 16.19 -8.03
C ASN A 110 2.73 17.73 -7.96
N GLN A 111 1.84 18.42 -8.65
CA GLN A 111 1.81 19.88 -8.61
C GLN A 111 1.17 20.40 -7.32
N SER A 112 1.68 21.51 -6.78
CA SER A 112 1.28 22.08 -5.49
C SER A 112 -0.16 22.60 -5.46
N GLU A 113 -0.73 22.95 -6.62
CA GLU A 113 -2.13 23.38 -6.76
C GLU A 113 -3.11 22.31 -6.25
N ASN A 114 -2.69 21.04 -6.24
CA ASN A 114 -3.50 19.95 -5.74
C ASN A 114 -3.86 20.12 -4.24
N LEU A 115 -2.98 20.70 -3.45
CA LEU A 115 -3.22 20.90 -2.01
C LEU A 115 -4.48 21.74 -1.75
N GLU A 116 -4.72 22.78 -2.56
CA GLU A 116 -5.91 23.61 -2.41
C GLU A 116 -7.20 22.83 -2.80
N PHE A 117 -7.14 22.02 -3.86
CA PHE A 117 -8.27 21.17 -4.21
C PHE A 117 -8.57 20.14 -3.12
N LEU A 118 -7.54 19.52 -2.53
CA LEU A 118 -7.72 18.55 -1.43
C LEU A 118 -8.33 19.20 -0.18
N ARG A 119 -8.03 20.47 0.11
CA ARG A 119 -8.71 21.21 1.19
C ARG A 119 -10.19 21.42 0.90
N ARG A 120 -10.53 21.80 -0.34
CA ARG A 120 -11.92 21.94 -0.76
C ARG A 120 -12.67 20.62 -0.67
N PHE A 121 -12.05 19.53 -1.15
CA PHE A 121 -12.57 18.17 -1.05
C PHE A 121 -12.81 17.78 0.43
N ARG A 122 -11.82 18.00 1.30
CA ARG A 122 -11.96 17.76 2.74
C ARG A 122 -13.12 18.50 3.38
N ALA A 123 -13.33 19.74 3.01
CA ALA A 123 -14.42 20.56 3.55
C ALA A 123 -15.82 20.00 3.24
N GLU A 124 -15.98 19.27 2.13
CA GLU A 124 -17.25 18.60 1.80
C GLU A 124 -17.48 17.33 2.65
N LEU A 125 -16.41 16.65 3.12
CA LEU A 125 -16.50 15.46 3.98
C LEU A 125 -16.90 15.80 5.42
N GLU A 126 -16.47 16.95 5.94
CA GLU A 126 -16.60 17.32 7.36
C GLU A 126 -18.04 17.25 7.88
N PRO A 127 -19.07 17.78 7.17
CA PRO A 127 -20.46 17.75 7.66
C PRO A 127 -21.03 16.33 7.80
N TYR A 128 -20.40 15.34 7.13
CA TYR A 128 -20.86 13.96 7.14
C TYR A 128 -20.04 13.06 8.06
N GLY A 129 -18.95 13.57 8.65
CA GLY A 129 -18.00 12.73 9.38
C GLY A 129 -17.32 11.69 8.49
N ALA A 130 -17.29 11.92 7.18
CA ALA A 130 -16.74 10.99 6.19
C ALA A 130 -15.22 11.10 6.11
N ALA A 131 -14.56 10.03 5.63
CA ALA A 131 -13.12 9.98 5.49
C ALA A 131 -12.70 9.70 4.04
N ALA A 132 -11.46 10.11 3.71
CA ALA A 132 -10.87 9.77 2.42
C ALA A 132 -9.50 9.12 2.58
N VAL A 133 -9.22 8.13 1.73
CA VAL A 133 -7.89 7.54 1.53
C VAL A 133 -7.43 7.86 0.11
N GLY A 134 -6.23 8.44 0.01
CA GLY A 134 -5.61 8.76 -1.28
C GLY A 134 -4.57 7.74 -1.69
N GLU A 135 -4.50 7.47 -2.98
CA GLU A 135 -3.41 6.72 -3.57
C GLU A 135 -2.32 7.66 -4.07
N VAL A 136 -1.08 7.44 -3.63
CA VAL A 136 0.08 8.23 -4.06
C VAL A 136 1.03 7.36 -4.87
N GLY A 137 0.93 7.46 -6.19
CA GLY A 137 1.80 6.77 -7.14
C GLY A 137 3.07 7.55 -7.45
N ASP A 138 4.09 7.44 -6.60
CA ASP A 138 5.39 8.05 -6.84
C ASP A 138 6.53 7.16 -6.32
N ALA A 139 7.53 6.93 -7.18
CA ALA A 139 8.66 6.04 -6.91
C ALA A 139 9.73 6.64 -6.01
N GLN A 140 9.82 7.95 -5.94
CA GLN A 140 10.95 8.66 -5.31
C GLN A 140 10.52 9.48 -4.09
N ARG A 141 9.31 10.06 -4.14
CA ARG A 141 8.78 11.01 -3.16
C ARG A 141 7.44 10.59 -2.56
N GLY A 142 7.07 9.31 -2.67
CA GLY A 142 5.75 8.84 -2.22
C GLY A 142 5.45 9.20 -0.78
N LEU A 143 6.42 9.00 0.11
CA LEU A 143 6.26 9.28 1.54
C LEU A 143 6.13 10.78 1.83
N GLU A 144 6.94 11.62 1.17
CA GLU A 144 6.88 13.09 1.32
C GLU A 144 5.56 13.66 0.80
N ILE A 145 5.10 13.19 -0.36
CA ILE A 145 3.82 13.60 -0.97
C ILE A 145 2.65 13.15 -0.08
N MET A 146 2.67 11.92 0.41
CA MET A 146 1.69 11.42 1.38
C MET A 146 1.65 12.31 2.62
N ALA A 147 2.84 12.69 3.14
CA ALA A 147 2.94 13.59 4.28
C ALA A 147 2.34 14.97 3.99
N GLU A 148 2.63 15.57 2.82
CA GLU A 148 2.04 16.83 2.39
C GLU A 148 0.50 16.77 2.31
N TYR A 149 -0.07 15.64 1.86
CA TYR A 149 -1.50 15.45 1.65
C TYR A 149 -2.28 15.14 2.92
N THR A 150 -1.62 14.62 3.96
CA THR A 150 -2.29 14.18 5.19
C THR A 150 -1.97 15.03 6.42
N SER A 151 -0.89 15.81 6.40
CA SER A 151 -0.51 16.70 7.51
C SER A 151 -1.42 17.93 7.63
N GLY A 152 -1.47 18.53 8.81
CA GLY A 152 -2.21 19.76 9.09
C GLY A 152 -3.72 19.59 9.28
N GLY A 153 -4.26 18.37 9.10
CA GLY A 153 -5.66 18.04 9.40
C GLY A 153 -6.72 18.66 8.48
N ASP A 154 -6.31 19.32 7.41
CA ASP A 154 -7.17 20.12 6.51
C ASP A 154 -7.30 19.52 5.08
N LYS A 155 -6.67 18.38 4.82
CA LYS A 155 -6.68 17.67 3.54
C LYS A 155 -7.22 16.24 3.74
N VAL A 156 -6.81 15.27 2.94
CA VAL A 156 -7.29 13.89 3.11
C VAL A 156 -6.79 13.29 4.44
N GLN A 157 -7.59 12.40 5.03
CA GLN A 157 -7.27 11.82 6.32
C GLN A 157 -6.09 10.86 6.27
N MET A 158 -5.92 10.14 5.16
CA MET A 158 -4.85 9.17 4.99
C MET A 158 -4.50 8.98 3.52
N CYS A 159 -3.28 8.51 3.25
CA CYS A 159 -2.86 8.04 1.94
C CYS A 159 -2.07 6.75 2.08
N TYR A 160 -2.06 5.91 1.03
CA TYR A 160 -1.15 4.79 0.94
C TYR A 160 -0.05 5.09 -0.09
N PRO A 161 1.18 5.22 0.39
CA PRO A 161 2.34 5.37 -0.46
C PRO A 161 2.84 3.99 -0.92
N PHE A 162 3.66 3.97 -1.97
CA PHE A 162 4.07 2.72 -2.61
C PHE A 162 5.31 2.06 -1.99
N GLU A 163 5.88 2.60 -0.91
CA GLU A 163 7.10 2.08 -0.28
C GLU A 163 7.02 0.60 0.11
N MET A 164 5.84 0.13 0.54
CA MET A 164 5.62 -1.27 0.90
C MET A 164 4.97 -2.11 -0.20
N LEU A 165 4.67 -1.49 -1.35
CA LEU A 165 4.07 -2.17 -2.50
C LEU A 165 5.09 -2.57 -3.56
N GLN A 166 6.38 -2.29 -3.35
CA GLN A 166 7.43 -2.45 -4.33
C GLN A 166 8.26 -3.74 -4.11
N PRO A 167 8.91 -4.29 -5.15
CA PRO A 167 10.09 -5.11 -5.02
C PRO A 167 11.33 -4.22 -4.74
N PRO A 168 12.39 -4.70 -4.09
CA PRO A 168 12.52 -6.03 -3.49
C PRO A 168 11.74 -6.20 -2.18
N ARG A 169 11.84 -7.38 -1.55
CA ARG A 169 11.27 -7.64 -0.23
C ARG A 169 11.67 -6.53 0.76
N LEU A 170 10.69 -6.05 1.53
CA LEU A 170 10.92 -5.06 2.58
C LEU A 170 11.92 -5.62 3.61
N THR A 171 13.12 -5.07 3.64
CA THR A 171 14.16 -5.43 4.60
C THR A 171 13.99 -4.68 5.92
N ALA A 172 14.62 -5.16 6.98
CA ALA A 172 14.63 -4.46 8.28
C ALA A 172 15.19 -3.04 8.17
N ALA A 173 16.23 -2.85 7.35
CA ALA A 173 16.83 -1.53 7.12
C ALA A 173 15.86 -0.60 6.39
N ALA A 174 15.20 -1.07 5.31
CA ALA A 174 14.23 -0.28 4.56
C ALA A 174 13.00 0.07 5.42
N ALA A 175 12.50 -0.89 6.22
CA ALA A 175 11.41 -0.65 7.15
C ALA A 175 11.78 0.42 8.19
N ALA A 176 12.96 0.31 8.81
CA ALA A 176 13.44 1.28 9.78
C ALA A 176 13.60 2.68 9.17
N ASP A 177 14.17 2.80 7.96
CA ASP A 177 14.29 4.07 7.25
C ASP A 177 12.91 4.70 6.99
N THR A 178 11.97 3.92 6.47
CA THR A 178 10.61 4.38 6.19
C THR A 178 9.91 4.90 7.45
N PHE A 179 9.97 4.14 8.56
CA PHE A 179 9.33 4.54 9.82
C PHE A 179 10.01 5.76 10.44
N TYR A 180 11.34 5.81 10.39
CA TYR A 180 12.13 6.95 10.86
C TYR A 180 11.81 8.22 10.08
N ARG A 181 11.81 8.16 8.74
CA ARG A 181 11.49 9.31 7.89
C ARG A 181 10.10 9.84 8.16
N LEU A 182 9.10 8.94 8.29
CA LEU A 182 7.73 9.35 8.58
C LEU A 182 7.63 10.07 9.95
N SER A 183 8.18 9.48 11.01
CA SER A 183 8.04 10.03 12.37
C SER A 183 8.81 11.33 12.58
N HIS A 184 9.90 11.57 11.83
CA HIS A 184 10.73 12.77 11.97
C HIS A 184 10.37 13.88 10.99
N ALA A 185 10.04 13.55 9.74
CA ALA A 185 9.74 14.55 8.73
C ALA A 185 8.27 15.04 8.78
N ALA A 186 7.36 14.19 9.22
CA ALA A 186 5.94 14.48 9.23
C ALA A 186 5.21 13.74 10.37
N PRO A 187 5.42 14.16 11.62
CA PRO A 187 4.87 13.44 12.79
C PRO A 187 3.34 13.45 12.87
N ASP A 188 2.67 14.38 12.21
CA ASP A 188 1.21 14.48 12.11
C ASP A 188 0.64 13.82 10.84
N ALA A 189 1.48 13.38 9.90
CA ALA A 189 1.03 12.65 8.73
C ALA A 189 0.41 11.29 9.10
N TRP A 190 -0.59 10.86 8.32
CA TRP A 190 -1.31 9.61 8.60
C TRP A 190 -1.22 8.64 7.42
N PRO A 191 -0.33 7.65 7.48
CA PRO A 191 -0.21 6.63 6.46
C PRO A 191 -1.36 5.62 6.53
N CYS A 192 -1.70 5.02 5.39
CA CYS A 192 -2.49 3.81 5.27
C CYS A 192 -1.58 2.71 4.71
N TRP A 193 -1.03 1.87 5.57
CA TRP A 193 -0.06 0.85 5.17
C TRP A 193 -0.73 -0.31 4.43
N SER A 194 -0.12 -0.76 3.34
CA SER A 194 -0.58 -1.90 2.57
C SER A 194 0.61 -2.67 2.01
N TYR A 195 0.58 -4.01 2.11
CA TYR A 195 1.57 -4.88 1.47
C TYR A 195 1.13 -5.36 0.10
N SER A 196 -0.16 -5.33 -0.19
CA SER A 196 -0.72 -5.73 -1.47
C SER A 196 -1.92 -4.85 -1.82
N ASN A 197 -2.19 -4.70 -3.10
CA ASN A 197 -3.40 -4.10 -3.64
C ASN A 197 -3.75 -4.76 -4.99
N HIS A 198 -4.72 -4.20 -5.71
CA HIS A 198 -5.16 -4.69 -7.00
C HIS A 198 -4.24 -4.31 -8.18
N ASP A 199 -3.15 -3.62 -7.93
CA ASP A 199 -2.22 -3.12 -8.96
C ASP A 199 -0.82 -3.72 -8.88
N VAL A 200 -0.55 -4.52 -7.83
CA VAL A 200 0.76 -5.16 -7.65
C VAL A 200 0.61 -6.66 -7.38
N GLU A 201 1.63 -7.41 -7.78
CA GLU A 201 1.76 -8.82 -7.43
C GLU A 201 1.58 -9.03 -5.91
N ARG A 202 0.85 -10.08 -5.49
CA ARG A 202 0.61 -10.38 -4.07
C ARG A 202 1.93 -10.54 -3.30
N HIS A 203 2.05 -9.89 -2.16
CA HIS A 203 3.32 -9.81 -1.41
C HIS A 203 3.92 -11.17 -1.03
N PRO A 204 3.16 -12.26 -0.74
CA PRO A 204 3.79 -13.54 -0.47
C PRO A 204 4.62 -14.05 -1.66
N THR A 205 4.18 -13.82 -2.89
CA THR A 205 4.93 -14.17 -4.11
C THR A 205 6.00 -13.13 -4.41
N ARG A 206 5.65 -11.84 -4.45
CA ARG A 206 6.57 -10.74 -4.76
C ARG A 206 7.80 -10.73 -3.85
N TRP A 207 7.63 -11.02 -2.57
CA TRP A 207 8.71 -11.06 -1.58
C TRP A 207 9.24 -12.48 -1.31
N LYS A 208 8.70 -13.50 -1.99
CA LYS A 208 9.09 -14.93 -1.84
C LYS A 208 9.00 -15.38 -0.38
N LEU A 209 7.90 -15.08 0.29
CA LEU A 209 7.72 -15.36 1.71
C LEU A 209 7.34 -16.80 1.97
N THR A 210 7.92 -17.38 3.01
CA THR A 210 7.41 -18.60 3.64
C THR A 210 6.15 -18.29 4.47
N PRO A 211 5.36 -19.28 4.87
CA PRO A 211 4.23 -19.07 5.79
C PRO A 211 4.64 -18.42 7.12
N GLU A 212 5.83 -18.78 7.65
CA GLU A 212 6.39 -18.19 8.87
C GLU A 212 6.73 -16.73 8.68
N ALA A 213 7.42 -16.39 7.58
CA ALA A 213 7.73 -15.01 7.20
C ALA A 213 6.45 -14.19 7.05
N THR A 214 5.43 -14.71 6.36
CA THR A 214 4.15 -14.04 6.18
C THR A 214 3.52 -13.66 7.52
N ARG A 215 3.58 -14.55 8.53
CA ARG A 215 3.06 -14.24 9.89
C ARG A 215 3.80 -13.09 10.56
N VAL A 216 5.13 -13.05 10.43
CA VAL A 216 5.93 -11.97 11.03
C VAL A 216 5.64 -10.63 10.37
N TYR A 217 5.57 -10.58 9.04
CA TYR A 217 5.17 -9.37 8.31
C TYR A 217 3.76 -8.93 8.68
N THR A 218 2.80 -9.85 8.80
CA THR A 218 1.44 -9.53 9.26
C THR A 218 1.44 -8.92 10.66
N THR A 219 2.18 -9.52 11.60
CA THR A 219 2.29 -9.00 12.97
C THR A 219 2.93 -7.61 12.98
N MET A 220 4.00 -7.40 12.19
CA MET A 220 4.63 -6.09 12.06
C MET A 220 3.66 -5.05 11.52
N LEU A 221 2.92 -5.35 10.45
CA LEU A 221 1.93 -4.45 9.85
C LEU A 221 0.92 -3.95 10.88
N MET A 222 0.44 -4.85 11.76
CA MET A 222 -0.53 -4.51 12.81
C MET A 222 0.08 -3.67 13.95
N CYS A 223 1.40 -3.57 14.04
CA CYS A 223 2.10 -2.75 15.03
C CYS A 223 2.48 -1.35 14.52
N LEU A 224 2.21 -1.02 13.25
CA LEU A 224 2.58 0.26 12.66
C LEU A 224 1.58 1.37 13.00
N ARG A 225 2.09 2.60 13.21
CA ARG A 225 1.26 3.79 13.35
C ARG A 225 0.52 4.10 12.05
N GLY A 226 -0.74 4.49 12.16
CA GLY A 226 -1.59 4.83 11.01
C GLY A 226 -2.72 3.85 10.80
N SER A 227 -3.29 3.87 9.62
CA SER A 227 -4.28 2.89 9.16
C SER A 227 -3.62 1.71 8.47
N VAL A 228 -4.33 0.60 8.36
CA VAL A 228 -3.89 -0.59 7.63
C VAL A 228 -4.96 -0.97 6.62
N CYS A 229 -4.55 -1.19 5.38
CA CYS A 229 -5.41 -1.72 4.32
C CYS A 229 -4.95 -3.14 3.97
N ILE A 230 -5.76 -4.13 4.29
CA ILE A 230 -5.52 -5.54 3.97
C ILE A 230 -6.19 -5.81 2.63
N TYR A 231 -5.40 -6.23 1.64
CA TYR A 231 -5.94 -6.61 0.34
C TYR A 231 -6.61 -7.99 0.42
N GLN A 232 -7.79 -8.14 -0.21
CA GLN A 232 -8.54 -9.40 -0.20
C GLN A 232 -7.66 -10.60 -0.61
N GLY A 233 -7.72 -11.69 0.17
CA GLY A 233 -6.90 -12.88 0.00
C GLY A 233 -5.51 -12.82 0.65
N GLU A 234 -5.09 -11.65 1.12
CA GLU A 234 -3.89 -11.49 1.94
C GLU A 234 -4.03 -12.24 3.26
N GLU A 235 -5.21 -12.13 3.88
CA GLU A 235 -5.60 -12.86 5.09
C GLU A 235 -5.62 -14.40 4.92
N LEU A 236 -5.67 -14.86 3.67
CA LEU A 236 -5.57 -16.28 3.32
C LEU A 236 -4.15 -16.68 2.91
N GLY A 237 -3.20 -15.74 2.87
CA GLY A 237 -1.85 -15.95 2.39
C GLY A 237 -1.81 -16.41 0.94
N LEU A 238 -2.72 -15.90 0.09
CA LEU A 238 -2.80 -16.30 -1.31
C LEU A 238 -1.53 -15.85 -2.06
N PRO A 239 -0.88 -16.75 -2.82
CA PRO A 239 0.16 -16.37 -3.77
C PRO A 239 -0.44 -15.64 -4.97
N GLU A 240 0.41 -15.05 -5.81
CA GLU A 240 0.03 -14.58 -7.13
C GLU A 240 -0.49 -15.74 -7.97
N ALA A 241 -1.57 -15.51 -8.72
CA ALA A 241 -2.09 -16.51 -9.63
C ALA A 241 -1.41 -16.40 -11.00
N GLU A 242 -1.11 -17.55 -11.60
CA GLU A 242 -0.73 -17.61 -13.01
C GLU A 242 -1.99 -17.58 -13.88
N VAL A 243 -2.10 -16.54 -14.72
CA VAL A 243 -3.19 -16.38 -15.67
C VAL A 243 -2.63 -16.58 -17.08
N ALA A 244 -3.26 -17.46 -17.87
CA ALA A 244 -2.84 -17.69 -19.26
C ALA A 244 -3.12 -16.45 -20.12
N PHE A 245 -2.33 -16.24 -21.17
CA PHE A 245 -2.49 -15.08 -22.04
C PHE A 245 -3.92 -14.94 -22.60
N GLU A 246 -4.55 -16.08 -22.94
CA GLU A 246 -5.89 -16.15 -23.49
C GLU A 246 -7.00 -15.72 -22.50
N ASP A 247 -6.70 -15.76 -21.21
CA ASP A 247 -7.61 -15.38 -20.13
C ASP A 247 -7.32 -13.97 -19.57
N LEU A 248 -6.25 -13.30 -20.04
CA LEU A 248 -5.92 -11.94 -19.60
C LEU A 248 -7.02 -10.95 -19.95
N GLN A 249 -7.32 -10.07 -18.99
CA GLN A 249 -8.27 -8.98 -19.11
C GLN A 249 -7.60 -7.61 -18.95
N ASP A 250 -6.45 -7.55 -18.27
CA ASP A 250 -5.71 -6.33 -18.04
C ASP A 250 -5.01 -5.85 -19.33
N PRO A 251 -5.43 -4.70 -19.91
CA PRO A 251 -4.79 -4.16 -21.11
C PRO A 251 -3.29 -3.92 -20.94
N TYR A 252 -2.85 -3.62 -19.72
CA TYR A 252 -1.45 -3.38 -19.41
C TYR A 252 -0.61 -4.67 -19.52
N GLY A 253 -1.15 -5.80 -19.04
CA GLY A 253 -0.51 -7.10 -19.21
C GLY A 253 -0.51 -7.58 -20.65
N ILE A 254 -1.56 -7.32 -21.41
CA ILE A 254 -1.66 -7.68 -22.85
C ILE A 254 -0.62 -6.89 -23.65
N GLU A 255 -0.44 -5.58 -23.38
CA GLU A 255 0.48 -4.70 -24.11
C GLU A 255 1.95 -5.08 -23.88
N PHE A 256 2.32 -5.48 -22.66
CA PHE A 256 3.71 -5.75 -22.27
C PHE A 256 4.04 -7.25 -22.18
N TRP A 257 3.15 -8.13 -22.65
CA TRP A 257 3.42 -9.58 -22.67
C TRP A 257 4.62 -9.92 -23.58
N PRO A 258 5.50 -10.87 -23.21
CA PRO A 258 5.51 -11.67 -21.95
C PRO A 258 6.36 -11.06 -20.83
N GLU A 259 7.01 -9.91 -21.02
CA GLU A 259 7.94 -9.30 -20.07
C GLU A 259 7.23 -8.82 -18.80
N TYR A 260 5.96 -8.44 -18.92
CA TYR A 260 5.08 -8.12 -17.81
C TYR A 260 3.70 -8.74 -18.03
N LYS A 261 3.25 -9.54 -17.08
CA LYS A 261 2.00 -10.32 -17.18
C LYS A 261 0.76 -9.55 -16.78
N GLY A 262 0.89 -8.28 -16.42
CA GLY A 262 -0.24 -7.46 -15.94
C GLY A 262 -0.59 -7.73 -14.47
N ARG A 263 -1.79 -7.31 -14.09
CA ARG A 263 -2.30 -7.30 -12.73
C ARG A 263 -3.37 -8.37 -12.46
N ASP A 264 -3.74 -9.15 -13.49
CA ASP A 264 -4.83 -10.13 -13.37
C ASP A 264 -4.56 -11.22 -12.34
N GLY A 265 -3.30 -11.58 -12.11
CA GLY A 265 -2.91 -12.59 -11.13
C GLY A 265 -3.33 -12.25 -9.69
N CYS A 266 -3.29 -10.98 -9.30
CA CYS A 266 -3.77 -10.54 -7.99
C CYS A 266 -5.29 -10.30 -7.93
N ARG A 267 -6.00 -10.34 -9.08
CA ARG A 267 -7.43 -10.03 -9.22
C ARG A 267 -8.32 -11.26 -9.40
N THR A 268 -7.74 -12.45 -9.41
CA THR A 268 -8.49 -13.70 -9.53
C THR A 268 -9.47 -13.90 -8.37
N PRO A 269 -10.58 -14.63 -8.59
CA PRO A 269 -11.58 -14.87 -7.55
C PRO A 269 -11.02 -15.52 -6.28
N ILE A 270 -11.56 -15.14 -5.12
CA ILE A 270 -11.29 -15.81 -3.86
C ILE A 270 -11.93 -17.20 -3.86
N ALA A 271 -11.15 -18.22 -3.50
CA ALA A 271 -11.69 -19.55 -3.26
C ALA A 271 -12.33 -19.63 -1.87
N TRP A 272 -13.61 -19.93 -1.84
CA TRP A 272 -14.40 -20.06 -0.60
C TRP A 272 -14.47 -21.48 -0.10
N ASP A 273 -14.57 -22.45 -1.01
CA ASP A 273 -14.67 -23.89 -0.74
C ASP A 273 -13.98 -24.65 -1.86
N SER A 274 -12.93 -25.39 -1.52
CA SER A 274 -12.10 -26.13 -2.51
C SER A 274 -12.86 -27.23 -3.23
N SER A 275 -13.95 -27.76 -2.66
CA SER A 275 -14.77 -28.84 -3.20
C SER A 275 -15.87 -28.33 -4.15
N ALA A 276 -16.19 -27.06 -4.11
CA ALA A 276 -17.26 -26.47 -4.91
C ALA A 276 -16.79 -26.03 -6.32
N PRO A 277 -17.69 -25.98 -7.32
CA PRO A 277 -17.37 -25.45 -8.63
C PRO A 277 -16.80 -24.01 -8.50
N ASN A 278 -15.75 -23.71 -9.29
CA ASN A 278 -15.05 -22.42 -9.25
C ASN A 278 -14.62 -21.99 -7.82
N GLY A 279 -14.26 -22.97 -6.98
CA GLY A 279 -13.88 -22.68 -5.59
C GLY A 279 -15.01 -22.07 -4.76
N GLY A 280 -16.28 -22.32 -5.10
CA GLY A 280 -17.44 -21.73 -4.42
C GLY A 280 -17.66 -20.23 -4.73
N PHE A 281 -16.91 -19.64 -5.65
CA PHE A 281 -17.06 -18.23 -6.01
C PHE A 281 -18.28 -17.97 -6.89
N SER A 282 -18.52 -18.83 -7.88
CA SER A 282 -19.59 -18.66 -8.86
C SER A 282 -20.03 -20.00 -9.47
N GLU A 283 -21.33 -20.13 -9.78
CA GLU A 283 -21.85 -21.27 -10.55
C GLU A 283 -21.53 -21.17 -12.05
N GLY A 284 -21.39 -19.94 -12.57
CA GLY A 284 -21.00 -19.66 -13.96
C GLY A 284 -19.50 -19.47 -14.12
N ARG A 285 -19.05 -19.30 -15.37
CA ARG A 285 -17.64 -18.97 -15.67
C ARG A 285 -17.29 -17.63 -15.04
N PRO A 286 -16.29 -17.55 -14.13
CA PRO A 286 -15.80 -16.28 -13.59
C PRO A 286 -15.12 -15.44 -14.68
N TRP A 287 -15.03 -14.13 -14.49
CA TRP A 287 -14.36 -13.20 -15.41
C TRP A 287 -12.86 -13.51 -15.55
N LEU A 288 -12.20 -13.81 -14.44
CA LEU A 288 -10.85 -14.39 -14.38
C LEU A 288 -10.95 -15.81 -13.80
N PRO A 289 -10.08 -16.75 -14.20
CA PRO A 289 -10.12 -18.11 -13.68
C PRO A 289 -9.78 -18.15 -12.18
N VAL A 290 -10.39 -19.10 -11.45
CA VAL A 290 -9.93 -19.41 -10.07
C VAL A 290 -8.60 -20.15 -10.17
N SER A 291 -7.60 -19.65 -9.46
CA SER A 291 -6.27 -20.27 -9.44
C SER A 291 -6.29 -21.61 -8.71
N PRO A 292 -5.77 -22.70 -9.30
CA PRO A 292 -5.60 -23.98 -8.60
C PRO A 292 -4.74 -23.85 -7.34
N ALA A 293 -3.78 -22.92 -7.29
CA ALA A 293 -2.93 -22.65 -6.13
C ALA A 293 -3.70 -22.04 -4.94
N HIS A 294 -4.88 -21.47 -5.19
CA HIS A 294 -5.73 -20.87 -4.16
C HIS A 294 -6.67 -21.90 -3.51
N LEU A 295 -7.02 -23.00 -4.19
CA LEU A 295 -7.97 -23.99 -3.66
C LEU A 295 -7.55 -24.58 -2.31
N PRO A 296 -6.27 -25.00 -2.09
CA PRO A 296 -5.83 -25.50 -0.77
C PRO A 296 -5.84 -24.42 0.33
N ARG A 297 -6.03 -23.18 -0.03
CA ARG A 297 -6.12 -22.02 0.86
C ARG A 297 -7.51 -21.40 0.91
N ALA A 298 -8.52 -22.14 0.45
CA ALA A 298 -9.90 -21.67 0.47
C ALA A 298 -10.35 -21.31 1.90
N VAL A 299 -11.32 -20.42 2.01
CA VAL A 299 -11.81 -19.94 3.32
C VAL A 299 -12.25 -21.11 4.21
N ALA A 300 -13.04 -22.06 3.69
CA ALA A 300 -13.51 -23.22 4.44
C ALA A 300 -12.36 -24.07 5.00
N GLU A 301 -11.29 -24.26 4.21
CA GLU A 301 -10.11 -25.03 4.62
C GLU A 301 -9.39 -24.32 5.79
N GLN A 302 -9.25 -23.00 5.71
CA GLN A 302 -8.57 -22.23 6.74
C GLN A 302 -9.40 -22.01 8.00
N GLU A 303 -10.72 -21.92 7.88
CA GLU A 303 -11.61 -21.90 9.06
C GLU A 303 -11.47 -23.19 9.89
N ALA A 304 -11.26 -24.32 9.24
CA ALA A 304 -11.10 -25.62 9.90
C ALA A 304 -9.71 -25.82 10.55
N ASP A 305 -8.69 -25.06 10.15
CA ASP A 305 -7.34 -25.17 10.71
C ASP A 305 -7.00 -24.00 11.65
N PRO A 306 -6.98 -24.20 12.99
CA PRO A 306 -6.63 -23.12 13.94
C PRO A 306 -5.24 -22.50 13.73
N LYS A 307 -4.34 -23.17 12.99
CA LYS A 307 -2.99 -22.69 12.68
C LYS A 307 -2.93 -21.92 11.35
N ALA A 308 -4.04 -21.85 10.61
CA ALA A 308 -4.08 -21.15 9.34
C ALA A 308 -3.74 -19.66 9.49
N ILE A 309 -3.30 -19.05 8.39
CA ILE A 309 -2.94 -17.63 8.36
C ILE A 309 -4.15 -16.72 8.62
N LEU A 310 -5.36 -17.15 8.22
CA LEU A 310 -6.61 -16.45 8.50
C LEU A 310 -6.79 -16.18 10.00
N HIS A 311 -6.56 -17.20 10.83
CA HIS A 311 -6.67 -17.05 12.29
C HIS A 311 -5.53 -16.22 12.87
N HIS A 312 -4.35 -16.22 12.24
CA HIS A 312 -3.26 -15.33 12.62
C HIS A 312 -3.62 -13.86 12.37
N TYR A 313 -4.18 -13.53 11.20
CA TYR A 313 -4.70 -12.19 10.90
C TYR A 313 -5.76 -11.74 11.92
N ARG A 314 -6.72 -12.60 12.24
CA ARG A 314 -7.75 -12.29 13.25
C ARG A 314 -7.16 -11.95 14.61
N ARG A 315 -6.17 -12.75 15.08
CA ARG A 315 -5.47 -12.47 16.35
C ARG A 315 -4.66 -11.19 16.30
N ALA A 316 -3.95 -10.94 15.21
CA ALA A 316 -3.14 -9.74 15.05
C ALA A 316 -4.01 -8.45 14.98
N ILE A 317 -5.16 -8.50 14.31
CA ILE A 317 -6.15 -7.42 14.32
C ILE A 317 -6.73 -7.23 15.73
N ALA A 318 -7.08 -8.30 16.43
CA ALA A 318 -7.56 -8.22 17.80
C ALA A 318 -6.54 -7.60 18.76
N LEU A 319 -5.26 -7.96 18.61
CA LEU A 319 -4.16 -7.34 19.37
C LEU A 319 -4.10 -5.82 19.13
N ARG A 320 -4.15 -5.39 17.86
CA ARG A 320 -4.14 -3.97 17.50
C ARG A 320 -5.32 -3.20 18.09
N HIS A 321 -6.52 -3.82 18.14
CA HIS A 321 -7.70 -3.21 18.75
C HIS A 321 -7.62 -3.19 20.30
N THR A 322 -7.00 -4.22 20.90
CA THR A 322 -6.79 -4.27 22.35
C THR A 322 -5.78 -3.21 22.83
N HIS A 323 -4.82 -2.88 21.98
CA HIS A 323 -3.75 -1.91 22.25
C HIS A 323 -3.80 -0.75 21.23
N PRO A 324 -4.68 0.26 21.40
CA PRO A 324 -4.82 1.37 20.46
C PRO A 324 -3.51 2.13 20.22
N VAL A 325 -2.58 2.11 21.17
CA VAL A 325 -1.25 2.69 21.02
C VAL A 325 -0.49 2.17 19.79
N LEU A 326 -0.75 0.94 19.36
CA LEU A 326 -0.18 0.38 18.13
C LEU A 326 -0.62 1.16 16.88
N ALA A 327 -1.84 1.72 16.89
CA ALA A 327 -2.39 2.49 15.79
C ALA A 327 -2.08 4.00 15.90
N THR A 328 -2.23 4.57 17.09
CA THR A 328 -2.27 6.03 17.28
C THR A 328 -1.08 6.59 18.05
N GLY A 329 -0.35 5.76 18.81
CA GLY A 329 0.78 6.21 19.61
C GLY A 329 1.97 6.71 18.77
N ALA A 330 2.91 7.40 19.39
CA ALA A 330 4.15 7.82 18.76
C ALA A 330 5.13 6.64 18.60
N ASP A 331 6.05 6.79 17.65
CA ASP A 331 7.19 5.90 17.47
C ASP A 331 8.42 6.47 18.17
N ASP A 332 9.19 5.63 18.86
CA ASP A 332 10.49 5.98 19.41
C ASP A 332 11.47 4.82 19.23
N GLY A 333 12.77 5.16 19.15
CA GLY A 333 13.82 4.18 19.06
C GLY A 333 13.70 3.23 17.87
N VAL A 334 13.32 3.74 16.69
CA VAL A 334 13.28 2.94 15.46
C VAL A 334 14.69 2.61 15.01
N HIS A 335 15.04 1.33 15.07
CA HIS A 335 16.37 0.84 14.72
C HIS A 335 16.30 -0.43 13.89
N SER A 336 17.32 -0.65 13.05
CA SER A 336 17.59 -1.94 12.43
C SER A 336 19.00 -2.42 12.71
N ARG A 337 19.15 -3.73 12.88
CA ARG A 337 20.45 -4.41 13.01
C ARG A 337 20.38 -5.75 12.29
N GLY A 338 21.14 -5.90 11.21
CA GLY A 338 21.00 -7.06 10.35
C GLY A 338 19.56 -7.16 9.83
N ASP A 339 18.95 -8.31 10.00
CA ASP A 339 17.57 -8.56 9.57
C ASP A 339 16.51 -8.22 10.63
N VAL A 340 16.90 -7.62 11.73
CA VAL A 340 15.96 -7.21 12.78
C VAL A 340 15.63 -5.74 12.68
N VAL A 341 14.34 -5.42 12.72
CA VAL A 341 13.81 -4.07 12.98
C VAL A 341 13.10 -4.07 14.32
N HIS A 342 13.34 -3.02 15.13
CA HIS A 342 12.62 -2.83 16.38
C HIS A 342 12.33 -1.36 16.66
N PHE A 343 11.28 -1.12 17.42
CA PHE A 343 10.83 0.22 17.82
C PHE A 343 9.93 0.14 19.06
N VAL A 344 9.66 1.28 19.66
CA VAL A 344 8.70 1.43 20.76
C VAL A 344 7.51 2.22 20.28
N ARG A 345 6.30 1.72 20.59
CA ARG A 345 5.04 2.44 20.44
C ARG A 345 4.63 2.97 21.80
N HIS A 346 4.32 4.26 21.93
CA HIS A 346 3.94 4.81 23.23
C HIS A 346 2.88 5.93 23.09
N ASP A 347 2.07 6.02 24.14
CA ASP A 347 1.17 7.14 24.40
C ASP A 347 1.15 7.43 25.92
N ALA A 348 0.15 8.17 26.39
CA ALA A 348 -0.01 8.47 27.82
C ALA A 348 -0.36 7.24 28.68
N ASN A 349 -0.88 6.17 28.07
CA ASN A 349 -1.46 5.02 28.77
C ASN A 349 -0.58 3.76 28.66
N GLU A 350 0.03 3.55 27.50
CA GLU A 350 0.74 2.31 27.18
C GLU A 350 2.10 2.58 26.50
N THR A 351 3.04 1.67 26.74
CA THR A 351 4.32 1.62 26.02
C THR A 351 4.56 0.18 25.60
N ILE A 352 4.71 -0.08 24.31
CA ILE A 352 4.91 -1.42 23.75
C ILE A 352 6.22 -1.45 22.96
N PHE A 353 7.10 -2.37 23.33
CA PHE A 353 8.28 -2.73 22.56
C PHE A 353 7.89 -3.74 21.47
N CYS A 354 8.30 -3.47 20.24
CA CYS A 354 8.05 -4.30 19.07
C CYS A 354 9.38 -4.65 18.40
N ALA A 355 9.65 -5.93 18.18
CA ALA A 355 10.84 -6.39 17.47
C ALA A 355 10.50 -7.53 16.53
N PHE A 356 11.06 -7.49 15.30
CA PHE A 356 10.77 -8.41 14.21
C PHE A 356 12.07 -8.85 13.53
N ASN A 357 12.35 -10.14 13.55
CA ASN A 357 13.40 -10.74 12.73
C ASN A 357 12.83 -11.10 11.35
N LEU A 358 13.21 -10.34 10.33
CA LEU A 358 12.78 -10.51 8.94
C LEU A 358 13.75 -11.38 8.13
N GLY A 359 14.59 -12.16 8.79
CA GLY A 359 15.63 -13.00 8.20
C GLY A 359 15.56 -14.45 8.61
N GLU A 360 16.47 -15.24 8.02
CA GLU A 360 16.58 -16.69 8.20
C GLU A 360 17.58 -17.06 9.30
N GLU A 361 18.33 -16.11 9.85
CA GLU A 361 19.30 -16.33 10.90
C GLU A 361 18.78 -15.84 12.25
N PRO A 362 19.10 -16.51 13.35
CA PRO A 362 18.77 -16.03 14.69
C PRO A 362 19.47 -14.70 15.00
N ALA A 363 18.83 -13.86 15.82
CA ALA A 363 19.39 -12.58 16.20
C ALA A 363 19.02 -12.19 17.64
N ASP A 364 19.90 -11.43 18.27
CA ASP A 364 19.71 -10.88 19.60
C ASP A 364 19.33 -9.40 19.52
N VAL A 365 18.30 -9.03 20.27
CA VAL A 365 17.78 -7.66 20.34
C VAL A 365 17.82 -7.17 21.79
N PRO A 366 18.42 -6.00 22.09
CA PRO A 366 18.37 -5.44 23.41
C PRO A 366 16.94 -5.02 23.77
N LEU A 367 16.46 -5.50 24.91
CA LEU A 367 15.21 -5.04 25.50
C LEU A 367 15.48 -3.70 26.22
N PRO A 368 14.70 -2.64 25.99
CA PRO A 368 14.85 -1.38 26.70
C PRO A 368 14.73 -1.56 28.23
N GLU A 369 15.34 -0.66 28.99
CA GLU A 369 15.27 -0.68 30.46
C GLU A 369 13.82 -0.63 30.96
N GLY A 370 13.55 -1.41 32.02
CA GLY A 370 12.24 -1.47 32.68
C GLY A 370 11.72 -2.88 32.85
N ALA A 371 10.55 -2.98 33.46
CA ALA A 371 9.82 -4.23 33.60
C ALA A 371 8.85 -4.42 32.41
N TRP A 372 8.97 -5.52 31.70
CA TRP A 372 8.17 -5.80 30.51
C TRP A 372 7.36 -7.09 30.68
N ALA A 373 6.16 -7.10 30.16
CA ALA A 373 5.29 -8.28 30.10
C ALA A 373 5.04 -8.66 28.63
N PRO A 374 5.20 -9.94 28.25
CA PRO A 374 4.92 -10.36 26.89
C PRO A 374 3.45 -10.21 26.56
N ILE A 375 3.17 -9.77 25.32
CA ILE A 375 1.83 -9.72 24.74
C ILE A 375 1.84 -10.45 23.38
N GLY A 376 0.66 -10.74 22.82
CA GLY A 376 0.57 -11.44 21.52
C GLY A 376 1.16 -12.85 21.53
N THR A 377 1.13 -13.54 22.67
CA THR A 377 1.69 -14.89 22.81
C THR A 377 1.02 -15.92 21.90
N ASP A 378 -0.23 -15.70 21.55
CA ASP A 378 -1.02 -16.48 20.60
C ASP A 378 -0.64 -16.20 19.12
N LEU A 379 0.19 -15.18 18.88
CA LEU A 379 0.82 -14.91 17.60
C LEU A 379 2.19 -15.60 17.45
N GLY A 380 2.62 -16.34 18.46
CA GLY A 380 3.94 -16.99 18.47
C GLY A 380 5.11 -16.05 18.78
N THR A 381 4.82 -14.92 19.44
CA THR A 381 5.87 -13.98 19.87
C THR A 381 6.75 -14.57 20.97
N VAL A 382 8.05 -14.24 20.92
CA VAL A 382 9.01 -14.64 21.98
C VAL A 382 8.67 -13.94 23.28
N THR A 383 8.71 -14.69 24.38
CA THR A 383 8.21 -14.23 25.68
C THR A 383 9.30 -14.07 26.75
N LYS A 384 10.54 -14.47 26.46
CA LYS A 384 11.63 -14.47 27.42
C LYS A 384 12.78 -13.59 26.98
N ALA A 385 13.26 -12.77 27.93
CA ALA A 385 14.52 -12.07 27.82
C ALA A 385 15.55 -12.70 28.77
N GLU A 386 16.78 -12.86 28.32
CA GLU A 386 17.91 -13.33 29.12
C GLU A 386 19.01 -12.26 29.12
N ASN A 387 19.48 -11.86 30.29
CA ASN A 387 20.50 -10.81 30.44
C ASN A 387 20.19 -9.51 29.68
N GLY A 388 18.90 -9.11 29.58
CA GLY A 388 18.48 -7.91 28.86
C GLY A 388 18.43 -8.06 27.33
N LEU A 389 18.57 -9.28 26.82
CA LEU A 389 18.47 -9.59 25.39
C LEU A 389 17.26 -10.47 25.13
N ILE A 390 16.60 -10.21 24.01
CA ILE A 390 15.59 -11.07 23.40
C ILE A 390 16.28 -11.89 22.30
N HIS A 391 16.19 -13.22 22.37
CA HIS A 391 16.66 -14.12 21.32
C HIS A 391 15.52 -14.38 20.33
N LEU A 392 15.61 -13.82 19.14
CA LEU A 392 14.69 -14.07 18.04
C LEU A 392 15.27 -15.15 17.11
N GLY A 393 14.58 -16.25 16.95
CA GLY A 393 14.87 -17.20 15.88
C GLY A 393 14.51 -16.64 14.50
N PRO A 394 14.75 -17.39 13.42
CA PRO A 394 14.30 -17.03 12.09
C PRO A 394 12.80 -16.75 12.06
N TRP A 395 12.40 -15.66 11.41
CA TRP A 395 10.99 -15.30 11.27
C TRP A 395 10.22 -15.29 12.58
N GLN A 396 10.80 -14.64 13.60
CA GLN A 396 10.16 -14.48 14.90
C GLN A 396 10.00 -13.00 15.26
N SER A 397 9.05 -12.74 16.16
CA SER A 397 8.77 -11.42 16.70
C SER A 397 8.74 -11.44 18.23
N CYS A 398 8.95 -10.29 18.85
CA CYS A 398 8.70 -10.03 20.25
C CYS A 398 7.83 -8.80 20.40
N LEU A 399 6.76 -8.93 21.18
CA LEU A 399 5.91 -7.82 21.61
C LEU A 399 5.84 -7.81 23.12
N ALA A 400 6.18 -6.68 23.74
CA ALA A 400 6.19 -6.57 25.19
C ALA A 400 5.60 -5.23 25.67
N LEU A 401 4.68 -5.30 26.60
CA LEU A 401 4.05 -4.16 27.27
C LEU A 401 4.87 -3.76 28.50
N LYS A 402 5.22 -2.49 28.62
CA LYS A 402 5.92 -1.95 29.79
C LYS A 402 4.98 -1.95 30.99
N ARG A 403 5.44 -2.54 32.10
CA ARG A 403 4.69 -2.50 33.35
C ARG A 403 4.89 -1.14 34.05
N PRO A 404 3.85 -0.63 34.73
CA PRO A 404 4.05 0.52 35.60
C PRO A 404 5.19 0.22 36.60
N THR A 405 6.05 1.17 36.82
CA THR A 405 7.00 1.13 37.98
C THR A 405 6.21 1.54 39.22
N ASP A 406 6.16 0.65 40.18
CA ASP A 406 5.61 0.94 41.52
C ASP A 406 6.28 2.17 42.16
#